data_f1a1c451558765801672bfba889159bc
#
_entry.id   f1a1c451558765801672bfba889159bc
#
_cell.length_a   1.000
_cell.length_b   1.000
_cell.length_c   1.000
_cell.angle_alpha   90.00
_cell.angle_beta   90.00
_cell.angle_gamma   90.00
#
_symmetry.space_group_name_H-M   'P 1'
#
loop_
_entity.id
_entity.type
_entity.pdbx_description
1 polymer ?
#
loop_
_entity_poly.entity_id
_entity_poly.type
_entity_poly.pdbx_seq_one_letter_code
_entity_poly.pdbx_strand_id
1 'polypeptide(L)'
;NGHEVGTHPYGYTPFSYDITDYVKVGEENMITVKVDHQTPSSRWYSGSGIYRSVDLTITDPVHVDLYGTKIETPNLKEEAANGTVNADVKATVVNESDTAQEVTLTHTVFPKGGDKEDEIGTATTEAQSIEAGERATIDAKVAVTGAELWSTEAPNLYTVRTEVKVGGEVVESYDTDYGFRYVKFHPDTGFSL
;
A
#
# COMPACT_ATOMS: atom_id res chain seq x y z
N ASN A 1 23.38 -11.22 8.73
CA ASN A 1 24.06 -11.48 10.03
C ASN A 1 24.14 -12.98 10.37
N GLY A 2 23.90 -13.89 9.41
CA GLY A 2 24.04 -15.34 9.57
C GLY A 2 22.81 -16.06 10.13
N HIS A 3 21.68 -15.38 10.30
CA HIS A 3 20.40 -15.96 10.68
C HIS A 3 19.58 -16.28 9.42
N GLU A 4 18.97 -17.47 9.36
CA GLU A 4 18.03 -17.79 8.31
C GLU A 4 16.66 -17.17 8.65
N VAL A 5 16.13 -16.39 7.72
CA VAL A 5 14.84 -15.69 7.90
C VAL A 5 13.71 -16.28 7.04
N GLY A 6 14.05 -17.14 6.06
CA GLY A 6 13.04 -17.87 5.30
C GLY A 6 13.50 -18.33 3.94
N THR A 7 12.59 -19.06 3.27
CA THR A 7 12.76 -19.60 1.92
C THR A 7 11.53 -19.30 1.08
N HIS A 8 11.74 -18.79 -0.14
CA HIS A 8 10.67 -18.50 -1.08
C HIS A 8 10.81 -19.38 -2.33
N PRO A 9 9.89 -20.34 -2.58
CA PRO A 9 10.07 -21.34 -3.62
C PRO A 9 9.66 -20.89 -5.04
N TYR A 10 9.10 -19.70 -5.19
CA TYR A 10 8.58 -19.23 -6.49
C TYR A 10 9.14 -17.87 -6.87
N GLY A 11 10.00 -17.85 -7.91
CA GLY A 11 10.79 -16.68 -8.28
C GLY A 11 10.04 -15.50 -8.92
N TYR A 12 8.73 -15.60 -9.18
CA TYR A 12 7.96 -14.54 -9.87
C TYR A 12 7.03 -13.75 -8.96
N THR A 13 6.91 -14.12 -7.70
CA THR A 13 6.11 -13.39 -6.71
C THR A 13 7.01 -12.64 -5.72
N PRO A 14 6.57 -11.48 -5.21
CA PRO A 14 7.27 -10.79 -4.14
C PRO A 14 7.21 -11.60 -2.85
N PHE A 15 8.16 -11.35 -1.97
CA PHE A 15 8.21 -11.88 -0.61
C PHE A 15 8.79 -10.84 0.34
N SER A 16 8.45 -10.95 1.60
CA SER A 16 9.00 -10.13 2.67
C SER A 16 9.31 -10.99 3.89
N TYR A 17 10.30 -10.58 4.65
CA TYR A 17 10.65 -11.20 5.92
C TYR A 17 10.89 -10.10 6.95
N ASP A 18 10.31 -10.27 8.13
CA ASP A 18 10.67 -9.46 9.28
C ASP A 18 12.09 -9.84 9.74
N ILE A 19 12.94 -8.84 9.88
CA ILE A 19 14.33 -8.99 10.31
C ILE A 19 14.63 -8.21 11.59
N THR A 20 13.62 -7.67 12.24
CA THR A 20 13.74 -6.78 13.41
C THR A 20 14.64 -7.37 14.49
N ASP A 21 14.45 -8.64 14.85
CA ASP A 21 15.23 -9.32 15.90
C ASP A 21 16.70 -9.56 15.53
N TYR A 22 17.05 -9.41 14.25
CA TYR A 22 18.40 -9.74 13.74
C TYR A 22 19.20 -8.50 13.33
N VAL A 23 18.56 -7.33 13.31
CA VAL A 23 19.19 -6.06 12.92
C VAL A 23 20.00 -5.50 14.09
N LYS A 24 21.22 -5.08 13.80
CA LYS A 24 22.08 -4.34 14.73
C LYS A 24 21.98 -2.86 14.41
N VAL A 25 21.25 -2.12 15.22
CA VAL A 25 21.07 -0.68 15.03
C VAL A 25 22.38 0.07 15.18
N GLY A 26 22.71 0.93 14.22
CA GLY A 26 23.95 1.73 14.23
C GLY A 26 25.20 0.97 13.80
N GLU A 27 25.06 -0.28 13.32
CA GLU A 27 26.18 -1.10 12.82
C GLU A 27 25.92 -1.51 11.36
N GLU A 28 26.95 -2.08 10.74
CA GLU A 28 26.82 -2.73 9.44
C GLU A 28 26.03 -4.04 9.58
N ASN A 29 25.02 -4.22 8.69
CA ASN A 29 24.20 -5.41 8.62
C ASN A 29 24.35 -6.06 7.25
N MET A 30 24.52 -7.38 7.24
CA MET A 30 24.70 -8.16 6.01
C MET A 30 23.44 -8.99 5.72
N ILE A 31 22.84 -8.77 4.57
CA ILE A 31 21.75 -9.61 4.01
C ILE A 31 22.36 -10.48 2.92
N THR A 32 22.19 -11.80 3.02
CA THR A 32 22.65 -12.75 2.03
C THR A 32 21.48 -13.51 1.45
N VAL A 33 21.37 -13.54 0.12
CA VAL A 33 20.34 -14.31 -0.59
C VAL A 33 21.01 -15.44 -1.36
N LYS A 34 20.62 -16.68 -1.07
CA LYS A 34 21.01 -17.84 -1.85
C LYS A 34 19.93 -18.14 -2.89
N VAL A 35 20.29 -18.13 -4.15
CA VAL A 35 19.40 -18.55 -5.25
C VAL A 35 19.75 -19.97 -5.66
N ASP A 36 18.81 -20.89 -5.51
CA ASP A 36 18.97 -22.29 -5.90
C ASP A 36 18.14 -22.59 -7.16
N HIS A 37 18.80 -22.48 -8.31
CA HIS A 37 18.18 -22.70 -9.60
C HIS A 37 18.36 -24.13 -10.06
N GLN A 38 17.26 -24.86 -10.14
CA GLN A 38 17.24 -26.26 -10.60
C GLN A 38 17.08 -26.34 -12.12
N THR A 39 17.92 -27.11 -12.79
CA THR A 39 17.82 -27.40 -14.23
C THR A 39 17.75 -28.92 -14.48
N PRO A 40 16.93 -29.37 -15.47
CA PRO A 40 15.99 -28.62 -16.30
C PRO A 40 14.74 -28.21 -15.54
N SER A 41 14.28 -26.95 -15.66
CA SER A 41 13.19 -26.42 -14.85
C SER A 41 11.90 -26.16 -15.61
N SER A 42 11.96 -25.78 -16.89
CA SER A 42 10.77 -25.51 -17.71
C SER A 42 11.10 -25.61 -19.21
N ARG A 43 10.11 -25.34 -20.07
CA ARG A 43 10.30 -25.21 -21.54
C ARG A 43 11.16 -24.00 -21.92
N TRP A 44 11.38 -23.11 -21.02
CA TRP A 44 12.03 -21.82 -21.19
C TRP A 44 13.36 -21.87 -20.46
N TYR A 45 14.37 -21.23 -20.97
CA TYR A 45 15.58 -21.03 -20.18
C TYR A 45 15.30 -20.02 -19.07
N SER A 46 15.84 -20.26 -17.92
CA SER A 46 15.75 -19.40 -16.74
C SER A 46 17.15 -19.08 -16.22
N GLY A 47 17.28 -17.96 -15.54
CA GLY A 47 18.52 -17.52 -14.93
C GLY A 47 18.45 -17.56 -13.41
N SER A 48 19.61 -17.44 -12.79
CA SER A 48 19.74 -17.25 -11.34
C SER A 48 20.02 -15.81 -11.05
N GLY A 49 19.51 -15.30 -9.93
CA GLY A 49 19.77 -13.95 -9.48
C GLY A 49 18.56 -13.31 -8.82
N ILE A 50 18.76 -12.07 -8.41
CA ILE A 50 17.70 -11.19 -7.90
C ILE A 50 17.40 -10.20 -9.01
N TYR A 51 16.13 -10.01 -9.34
CA TYR A 51 15.66 -8.99 -10.24
C TYR A 51 14.51 -8.22 -9.56
N ARG A 52 14.28 -6.99 -9.97
CA ARG A 52 13.41 -6.00 -9.32
C ARG A 52 14.01 -5.44 -8.01
N SER A 53 13.26 -4.52 -7.39
CA SER A 53 13.71 -3.82 -6.19
C SER A 53 13.87 -4.76 -5.00
N VAL A 54 14.83 -4.42 -4.16
CA VAL A 54 14.97 -4.96 -2.81
C VAL A 54 14.86 -3.75 -1.89
N ASP A 55 13.79 -3.71 -1.12
CA ASP A 55 13.44 -2.57 -0.30
C ASP A 55 13.57 -2.95 1.19
N LEU A 56 14.03 -2.02 2.01
CA LEU A 56 13.99 -2.10 3.46
C LEU A 56 12.89 -1.15 3.95
N THR A 57 11.88 -1.71 4.61
CA THR A 57 10.82 -0.94 5.24
C THR A 57 11.09 -0.82 6.72
N ILE A 58 11.06 0.38 7.25
CA ILE A 58 11.21 0.68 8.68
C ILE A 58 9.95 1.42 9.11
N THR A 59 9.28 0.90 10.13
CA THR A 59 8.00 1.42 10.62
C THR A 59 8.04 1.62 12.12
N ASP A 60 7.10 2.41 12.64
CA ASP A 60 6.74 2.37 14.05
C ASP A 60 6.03 1.04 14.39
N PRO A 61 5.94 0.66 15.67
CA PRO A 61 5.20 -0.54 16.08
C PRO A 61 3.71 -0.52 15.67
N VAL A 62 3.13 0.66 15.48
CA VAL A 62 1.77 0.81 14.93
C VAL A 62 1.86 1.37 13.53
N HIS A 63 1.56 0.55 12.54
CA HIS A 63 1.76 0.89 11.14
C HIS A 63 0.75 0.20 10.22
N VAL A 64 0.69 0.66 8.96
CA VAL A 64 -0.10 -0.01 7.91
C VAL A 64 0.61 -1.30 7.51
N ASP A 65 -0.12 -2.42 7.50
CA ASP A 65 0.39 -3.73 7.08
C ASP A 65 0.94 -3.68 5.64
N LEU A 66 1.89 -4.52 5.33
CA LEU A 66 2.43 -4.64 3.98
C LEU A 66 1.30 -4.95 2.98
N TYR A 67 1.16 -4.13 1.94
CA TYR A 67 0.01 -4.16 1.01
C TYR A 67 -1.35 -3.97 1.70
N GLY A 68 -1.39 -3.39 2.89
CA GLY A 68 -2.59 -3.21 3.69
C GLY A 68 -3.57 -2.15 3.19
N THR A 69 -3.20 -1.32 2.20
CA THR A 69 -4.07 -0.28 1.65
C THR A 69 -4.81 -0.77 0.40
N LYS A 70 -6.13 -0.63 0.41
CA LYS A 70 -7.02 -0.89 -0.73
C LYS A 70 -7.87 0.35 -1.00
N ILE A 71 -7.92 0.79 -2.26
CA ILE A 71 -8.70 1.95 -2.69
C ILE A 71 -9.66 1.50 -3.80
N GLU A 72 -10.93 1.81 -3.65
CA GLU A 72 -11.99 1.48 -4.61
C GLU A 72 -12.87 2.71 -4.88
N THR A 73 -13.35 2.82 -6.10
CA THR A 73 -14.28 3.87 -6.54
C THR A 73 -15.46 3.23 -7.25
N PRO A 74 -16.38 2.57 -6.52
CA PRO A 74 -17.40 1.69 -7.11
C PRO A 74 -18.39 2.43 -8.03
N ASN A 75 -18.65 3.71 -7.77
CA ASN A 75 -19.61 4.53 -8.52
C ASN A 75 -18.94 5.61 -9.38
N LEU A 76 -17.65 5.41 -9.70
CA LEU A 76 -16.82 6.43 -10.34
C LEU A 76 -17.46 7.07 -11.58
N LYS A 77 -18.08 6.26 -12.43
CA LYS A 77 -18.65 6.73 -13.69
C LYS A 77 -19.75 7.76 -13.49
N GLU A 78 -20.66 7.47 -12.57
CA GLU A 78 -21.81 8.33 -12.25
C GLU A 78 -21.37 9.57 -11.45
N GLU A 79 -20.45 9.38 -10.51
CA GLU A 79 -19.96 10.41 -9.61
C GLU A 79 -19.04 11.41 -10.32
N ALA A 80 -18.18 10.95 -11.23
CA ALA A 80 -17.29 11.82 -12.01
C ALA A 80 -18.08 12.86 -12.85
N ALA A 81 -19.25 12.47 -13.36
CA ALA A 81 -20.13 13.40 -14.10
C ALA A 81 -20.65 14.53 -13.21
N ASN A 82 -20.67 14.36 -11.89
CA ASN A 82 -21.12 15.36 -10.92
C ASN A 82 -19.96 16.15 -10.29
N GLY A 83 -18.71 15.87 -10.69
CA GLY A 83 -17.51 16.58 -10.25
C GLY A 83 -16.98 16.19 -8.86
N THR A 84 -17.62 15.26 -8.15
CA THR A 84 -17.13 14.72 -6.87
C THR A 84 -17.22 13.19 -6.91
N VAL A 85 -16.13 12.54 -6.59
CA VAL A 85 -15.97 11.08 -6.56
C VAL A 85 -15.75 10.64 -5.13
N ASN A 86 -16.39 9.53 -4.72
CA ASN A 86 -16.15 8.92 -3.43
C ASN A 86 -15.14 7.78 -3.59
N ALA A 87 -13.98 7.90 -2.93
CA ALA A 87 -13.00 6.84 -2.80
C ALA A 87 -13.22 6.11 -1.48
N ASP A 88 -13.53 4.82 -1.56
CA ASP A 88 -13.57 3.92 -0.40
C ASP A 88 -12.14 3.45 -0.14
N VAL A 89 -11.53 3.92 0.94
CA VAL A 89 -10.16 3.59 1.35
C VAL A 89 -10.23 2.64 2.53
N LYS A 90 -9.59 1.50 2.42
CA LYS A 90 -9.41 0.52 3.50
C LYS A 90 -7.93 0.42 3.81
N ALA A 91 -7.58 0.57 5.07
CA ALA A 91 -6.21 0.36 5.53
C ALA A 91 -6.18 -0.65 6.67
N THR A 92 -5.41 -1.71 6.51
CA THR A 92 -5.15 -2.67 7.58
C THR A 92 -3.98 -2.16 8.39
N VAL A 93 -4.22 -1.88 9.67
CA VAL A 93 -3.19 -1.43 10.61
C VAL A 93 -2.83 -2.57 11.54
N VAL A 94 -1.55 -2.72 11.80
CA VAL A 94 -0.99 -3.68 12.76
C VAL A 94 -0.53 -2.92 14.00
N ASN A 95 -0.79 -3.47 15.18
CA ASN A 95 -0.24 -3.00 16.44
C ASN A 95 0.75 -4.05 16.97
N GLU A 96 2.03 -3.85 16.73
CA GLU A 96 3.12 -4.70 17.24
C GLU A 96 3.66 -4.21 18.59
N SER A 97 3.00 -3.22 19.22
CA SER A 97 3.37 -2.79 20.58
C SER A 97 2.81 -3.73 21.66
N ASP A 98 3.29 -3.58 22.89
CA ASP A 98 2.90 -4.41 24.04
C ASP A 98 1.55 -4.03 24.67
N THR A 99 0.89 -2.99 24.16
CA THR A 99 -0.38 -2.48 24.72
C THR A 99 -1.39 -2.16 23.63
N ALA A 100 -2.67 -2.17 23.97
CA ALA A 100 -3.72 -1.68 23.09
C ALA A 100 -3.48 -0.22 22.71
N GLN A 101 -3.74 0.14 21.46
CA GLN A 101 -3.56 1.50 20.93
C GLN A 101 -4.83 2.02 20.29
N GLU A 102 -5.17 3.28 20.59
CA GLU A 102 -6.27 4.01 19.95
C GLU A 102 -5.73 4.63 18.65
N VAL A 103 -6.17 4.11 17.52
CA VAL A 103 -5.67 4.48 16.19
C VAL A 103 -6.71 5.29 15.44
N THR A 104 -6.28 6.38 14.83
CA THR A 104 -7.06 7.20 13.91
C THR A 104 -6.30 7.28 12.58
N LEU A 105 -7.00 7.15 11.46
CA LEU A 105 -6.41 7.33 10.13
C LEU A 105 -6.87 8.67 9.53
N THR A 106 -5.95 9.36 8.87
CA THR A 106 -6.28 10.48 8.00
C THR A 106 -5.82 10.15 6.59
N HIS A 107 -6.76 10.17 5.63
CA HIS A 107 -6.46 9.98 4.22
C HIS A 107 -6.57 11.31 3.50
N THR A 108 -5.54 11.71 2.78
CA THR A 108 -5.50 12.94 1.98
C THR A 108 -5.16 12.60 0.54
N VAL A 109 -5.96 13.11 -0.40
CA VAL A 109 -5.78 12.89 -1.84
C VAL A 109 -5.31 14.17 -2.50
N PHE A 110 -4.23 14.09 -3.26
CA PHE A 110 -3.67 15.21 -4.03
C PHE A 110 -3.05 14.72 -5.34
N PRO A 111 -2.85 15.58 -6.36
CA PRO A 111 -2.21 15.20 -7.63
C PRO A 111 -0.82 14.62 -7.39
N LYS A 112 -0.45 13.57 -8.11
CA LYS A 112 0.88 12.96 -8.00
C LYS A 112 1.98 13.98 -8.33
N GLY A 113 2.94 14.13 -7.41
CA GLY A 113 4.01 15.12 -7.48
C GLY A 113 3.69 16.46 -6.83
N GLY A 114 2.45 16.64 -6.35
CA GLY A 114 2.04 17.70 -5.44
C GLY A 114 2.27 17.32 -3.98
N ASP A 115 1.68 18.10 -3.08
CA ASP A 115 1.72 17.86 -1.63
C ASP A 115 0.35 18.10 -0.98
N LYS A 116 0.30 18.12 0.35
CA LYS A 116 -0.95 18.34 1.10
C LYS A 116 -1.62 19.70 0.85
N GLU A 117 -0.90 20.69 0.37
CA GLU A 117 -1.44 22.01 0.05
C GLU A 117 -2.29 21.95 -1.23
N ASP A 118 -2.03 20.95 -2.07
CA ASP A 118 -2.77 20.67 -3.30
C ASP A 118 -3.94 19.66 -3.08
N GLU A 119 -4.39 19.46 -1.85
CA GLU A 119 -5.40 18.45 -1.53
C GLU A 119 -6.72 18.71 -2.27
N ILE A 120 -7.28 17.64 -2.81
CA ILE A 120 -8.59 17.62 -3.47
C ILE A 120 -9.63 16.78 -2.74
N GLY A 121 -9.25 16.20 -1.63
CA GLY A 121 -10.12 15.45 -0.73
C GLY A 121 -9.37 14.94 0.48
N THR A 122 -10.03 14.96 1.63
CA THR A 122 -9.50 14.42 2.88
C THR A 122 -10.61 13.80 3.72
N ALA A 123 -10.26 12.79 4.50
CA ALA A 123 -11.14 12.20 5.50
C ALA A 123 -10.33 11.67 6.68
N THR A 124 -10.89 11.80 7.88
CA THR A 124 -10.33 11.24 9.11
C THR A 124 -11.35 10.27 9.70
N THR A 125 -10.88 9.11 10.14
CA THR A 125 -11.72 8.07 10.76
C THR A 125 -12.00 8.38 12.21
N GLU A 126 -13.02 7.75 12.77
CA GLU A 126 -13.15 7.64 14.24
C GLU A 126 -11.97 6.81 14.80
N ALA A 127 -11.67 7.01 16.08
CA ALA A 127 -10.65 6.23 16.75
C ALA A 127 -11.11 4.77 16.92
N GLN A 128 -10.19 3.84 16.65
CA GLN A 128 -10.40 2.41 16.83
C GLN A 128 -9.32 1.83 17.72
N SER A 129 -9.70 1.06 18.75
CA SER A 129 -8.77 0.32 19.57
C SER A 129 -8.26 -0.91 18.85
N ILE A 130 -6.94 -1.10 18.83
CA ILE A 130 -6.28 -2.31 18.30
C ILE A 130 -5.45 -2.90 19.44
N GLU A 131 -5.77 -4.13 19.83
CA GLU A 131 -5.08 -4.83 20.90
C GLU A 131 -3.60 -5.12 20.53
N ALA A 132 -2.77 -5.36 21.56
CA ALA A 132 -1.36 -5.72 21.37
C ALA A 132 -1.21 -6.97 20.50
N GLY A 133 -0.38 -6.91 19.47
CA GLY A 133 -0.14 -8.00 18.52
C GLY A 133 -1.27 -8.24 17.51
N GLU A 134 -2.33 -7.45 17.55
CA GLU A 134 -3.50 -7.61 16.66
C GLU A 134 -3.44 -6.65 15.46
N ARG A 135 -4.35 -6.89 14.53
CA ARG A 135 -4.54 -6.03 13.35
C ARG A 135 -6.02 -5.73 13.15
N ALA A 136 -6.29 -4.56 12.60
CA ALA A 136 -7.64 -4.16 12.24
C ALA A 136 -7.65 -3.49 10.85
N THR A 137 -8.70 -3.74 10.08
CA THR A 137 -8.95 -3.00 8.84
C THR A 137 -9.91 -1.86 9.15
N ILE A 138 -9.46 -0.65 8.88
CA ILE A 138 -10.20 0.59 9.14
C ILE A 138 -10.65 1.16 7.80
N ASP A 139 -11.95 1.42 7.68
CA ASP A 139 -12.59 1.92 6.47
C ASP A 139 -12.78 3.44 6.54
N ALA A 140 -12.52 4.12 5.44
CA ALA A 140 -12.84 5.54 5.27
C ALA A 140 -13.45 5.79 3.89
N LYS A 141 -14.27 6.83 3.80
CA LYS A 141 -14.77 7.34 2.54
C LYS A 141 -14.25 8.75 2.35
N VAL A 142 -13.48 8.96 1.29
CA VAL A 142 -12.89 10.26 0.93
C VAL A 142 -13.69 10.84 -0.23
N ALA A 143 -14.33 11.99 -0.01
CA ALA A 143 -14.95 12.75 -1.10
C ALA A 143 -13.86 13.56 -1.81
N VAL A 144 -13.64 13.25 -3.07
CA VAL A 144 -12.60 13.86 -3.92
C VAL A 144 -13.27 14.74 -4.97
N THR A 145 -12.91 16.02 -4.99
CA THR A 145 -13.52 17.01 -5.89
C THR A 145 -12.53 17.40 -6.99
N GLY A 146 -13.00 17.40 -8.24
CA GLY A 146 -12.17 17.80 -9.38
C GLY A 146 -11.14 16.76 -9.82
N ALA A 147 -11.31 15.48 -9.43
CA ALA A 147 -10.46 14.41 -9.92
C ALA A 147 -10.63 14.23 -11.44
N GLU A 148 -9.51 14.27 -12.15
CA GLU A 148 -9.44 13.92 -13.57
C GLU A 148 -9.27 12.43 -13.75
N LEU A 149 -10.04 11.83 -14.67
CA LEU A 149 -9.97 10.40 -14.91
C LEU A 149 -8.64 10.02 -15.59
N TRP A 150 -8.17 8.83 -15.25
CA TRP A 150 -7.03 8.22 -15.92
C TRP A 150 -7.45 7.61 -17.26
N SER A 151 -6.69 7.89 -18.30
CA SER A 151 -6.78 7.22 -19.60
C SER A 151 -5.39 6.97 -20.17
N THR A 152 -5.32 6.27 -21.29
CA THR A 152 -4.05 6.03 -22.01
C THR A 152 -3.47 7.31 -22.61
N GLU A 153 -4.33 8.28 -22.96
CA GLU A 153 -3.97 9.57 -23.49
C GLU A 153 -3.65 10.60 -22.40
N ALA A 154 -4.31 10.47 -21.24
CA ALA A 154 -4.12 11.32 -20.07
C ALA A 154 -3.98 10.46 -18.81
N PRO A 155 -2.78 9.95 -18.51
CA PRO A 155 -2.55 9.04 -17.38
C PRO A 155 -2.47 9.79 -16.04
N ASN A 156 -3.56 10.48 -15.69
CA ASN A 156 -3.66 11.26 -14.46
C ASN A 156 -3.54 10.37 -13.23
N LEU A 157 -2.56 10.65 -12.38
CA LEU A 157 -2.31 9.93 -11.15
C LEU A 157 -2.42 10.87 -9.95
N TYR A 158 -2.81 10.29 -8.84
CA TYR A 158 -2.95 10.93 -7.54
C TYR A 158 -2.16 10.15 -6.50
N THR A 159 -1.76 10.84 -5.45
CA THR A 159 -1.25 10.25 -4.23
C THR A 159 -2.36 10.24 -3.20
N VAL A 160 -2.63 9.09 -2.63
CA VAL A 160 -3.47 8.93 -1.44
C VAL A 160 -2.52 8.72 -0.26
N ARG A 161 -2.34 9.76 0.54
CA ARG A 161 -1.53 9.71 1.76
C ARG A 161 -2.36 9.24 2.91
N THR A 162 -1.93 8.16 3.54
CA THR A 162 -2.50 7.64 4.79
C THR A 162 -1.58 8.00 5.93
N GLU A 163 -2.06 8.76 6.89
CA GLU A 163 -1.38 9.03 8.16
C GLU A 163 -2.01 8.20 9.26
N VAL A 164 -1.19 7.41 9.94
CA VAL A 164 -1.58 6.67 11.13
C VAL A 164 -1.27 7.53 12.35
N LYS A 165 -2.26 7.73 13.19
CA LYS A 165 -2.12 8.54 14.42
C LYS A 165 -2.44 7.70 15.66
N VAL A 166 -1.56 7.81 16.65
CA VAL A 166 -1.73 7.23 17.99
C VAL A 166 -1.63 8.35 19.00
N GLY A 167 -2.64 8.48 19.88
CA GLY A 167 -2.67 9.56 20.86
C GLY A 167 -2.69 10.97 20.24
N GLY A 168 -3.07 11.10 18.98
CA GLY A 168 -3.10 12.37 18.22
C GLY A 168 -1.80 12.69 17.46
N GLU A 169 -0.72 11.95 17.71
CA GLU A 169 0.56 12.12 17.01
C GLU A 169 0.62 11.21 15.79
N VAL A 170 1.19 11.71 14.68
CA VAL A 170 1.42 10.91 13.47
C VAL A 170 2.62 10.01 13.73
N VAL A 171 2.39 8.69 13.73
CA VAL A 171 3.42 7.66 13.88
C VAL A 171 3.89 7.10 12.55
N GLU A 172 3.04 7.13 11.52
CA GLU A 172 3.40 6.71 10.17
C GLU A 172 2.71 7.59 9.11
N SER A 173 3.38 7.76 7.97
CA SER A 173 2.82 8.34 6.76
C SER A 173 3.16 7.46 5.57
N TYR A 174 2.15 6.95 4.88
CA TYR A 174 2.27 6.00 3.78
C TYR A 174 1.56 6.53 2.54
N ASP A 175 2.25 6.57 1.41
CA ASP A 175 1.73 7.07 0.14
C ASP A 175 1.36 5.92 -0.80
N THR A 176 0.14 5.97 -1.35
CA THR A 176 -0.35 5.03 -2.36
C THR A 176 -0.69 5.77 -3.64
N ASP A 177 -0.09 5.36 -4.76
CA ASP A 177 -0.46 5.90 -6.07
C ASP A 177 -1.81 5.35 -6.52
N TYR A 178 -2.68 6.25 -7.01
CA TYR A 178 -4.01 5.89 -7.48
C TYR A 178 -4.39 6.63 -8.76
N GLY A 179 -5.08 5.95 -9.69
CA GLY A 179 -5.67 6.55 -10.88
C GLY A 179 -7.18 6.31 -10.89
N PHE A 180 -7.96 7.37 -10.96
CA PHE A 180 -9.42 7.28 -11.04
C PHE A 180 -9.81 6.76 -12.43
N ARG A 181 -10.09 5.46 -12.53
CA ARG A 181 -10.50 4.82 -13.79
C ARG A 181 -11.55 3.77 -13.55
N TYR A 182 -12.41 3.57 -14.53
CA TYR A 182 -13.34 2.44 -14.55
C TYR A 182 -13.15 1.64 -15.82
N VAL A 183 -13.40 0.36 -15.74
CA VAL A 183 -13.32 -0.58 -16.86
C VAL A 183 -14.69 -1.20 -17.09
N LYS A 184 -14.99 -1.52 -18.35
CA LYS A 184 -16.23 -2.18 -18.71
C LYS A 184 -15.92 -3.38 -19.61
N PHE A 185 -16.54 -4.49 -19.30
CA PHE A 185 -16.54 -5.67 -20.14
C PHE A 185 -17.93 -5.86 -20.76
N HIS A 186 -17.99 -5.99 -22.05
CA HIS A 186 -19.23 -6.22 -22.76
C HIS A 186 -19.09 -7.44 -23.66
N PRO A 187 -20.10 -8.37 -23.71
CA PRO A 187 -19.99 -9.59 -24.48
C PRO A 187 -19.75 -9.37 -25.98
N ASP A 188 -20.32 -8.32 -26.56
CA ASP A 188 -20.24 -8.06 -28.00
C ASP A 188 -19.11 -7.09 -28.39
N THR A 189 -18.76 -6.12 -27.53
CA THR A 189 -17.77 -5.07 -27.82
C THR A 189 -16.46 -5.25 -27.08
N GLY A 190 -16.37 -6.21 -26.18
CA GLY A 190 -15.16 -6.54 -25.43
C GLY A 190 -14.87 -5.57 -24.28
N PHE A 191 -13.58 -5.35 -24.05
CA PHE A 191 -13.06 -4.48 -23.00
C PHE A 191 -13.08 -3.02 -23.46
N SER A 192 -13.47 -2.13 -22.55
CA SER A 192 -13.33 -0.68 -22.70
C SER A 192 -12.86 -0.05 -21.40
N LEU A 193 -12.09 1.00 -21.53
CA LEU A 193 -11.55 1.85 -20.49
C LEU A 193 -12.13 3.23 -20.64
#